data_089086741bba1e5bc07f068e3a86a4b5
#
_entry.id   089086741bba1e5bc07f068e3a86a4b5
#
_cell.length_a   1.000
_cell.length_b   1.000
_cell.length_c   1.000
_cell.angle_alpha   90.00
_cell.angle_beta   90.00
_cell.angle_gamma   90.00
#
_symmetry.space_group_name_H-M   'P 1'
#
loop_
_entity.id
_entity.type
_entity.pdbx_description
1 polymer ?
#
loop_
_entity_poly.entity_id
_entity_poly.type
_entity_poly.pdbx_seq_one_letter_code
_entity_poly.pdbx_strand_id
1 'polypeptide(L)'
;KDTFSDDEIKIFEEFGTDADDFKVLATYPIAWDTPSEEVFTKHDHLFATIGEIKLGLKDIDKNVLSLIQRGEDGVSISKALEISVEEVAKSLQRLSVLELVSKMEITELGTTLIEEVDVPAERFEIAYTYREVPGIPPVKTKSRDFCERLISANRKYTREDINTISSRVNRDVWKYRGGWYSFPQDDPRYPARTPWCRHEWVQQLVIRQR
;
A
#
# COMPACT_ATOMS: atom_id res chain seq x y z
N LYS A 1 24.88 11.68 -12.74
CA LYS A 1 25.03 10.69 -11.65
C LYS A 1 23.82 10.86 -10.73
N ASP A 2 22.93 9.88 -10.74
CA ASP A 2 21.72 9.89 -9.92
C ASP A 2 21.97 9.25 -8.53
N THR A 3 22.98 9.72 -7.84
CA THR A 3 23.27 9.29 -6.48
C THR A 3 23.05 10.45 -5.52
N PHE A 4 22.38 10.19 -4.42
CA PHE A 4 22.31 11.13 -3.29
C PHE A 4 23.67 11.15 -2.58
N SER A 5 24.05 12.33 -2.12
CA SER A 5 25.19 12.47 -1.19
C SER A 5 24.81 11.97 0.20
N ASP A 6 25.82 11.73 1.05
CA ASP A 6 25.58 11.32 2.44
C ASP A 6 24.74 12.33 3.22
N ASP A 7 24.93 13.63 2.97
CA ASP A 7 24.17 14.68 3.64
C ASP A 7 22.70 14.71 3.17
N GLU A 8 22.47 14.47 1.86
CA GLU A 8 21.11 14.33 1.34
C GLU A 8 20.41 13.08 1.90
N ILE A 9 21.12 11.97 2.09
CA ILE A 9 20.54 10.75 2.68
C ILE A 9 20.19 10.96 4.16
N LYS A 10 20.99 11.71 4.92
CA LYS A 10 20.67 12.06 6.31
C LYS A 10 19.33 12.80 6.42
N ILE A 11 18.96 13.60 5.42
CA ILE A 11 17.65 14.27 5.41
C ILE A 11 16.51 13.26 5.47
N PHE A 12 16.61 12.13 4.76
CA PHE A 12 15.59 11.07 4.86
C PHE A 12 15.54 10.45 6.26
N GLU A 13 16.67 10.38 6.96
CA GLU A 13 16.74 9.82 8.32
C GLU A 13 16.16 10.78 9.37
N GLU A 14 16.09 12.08 9.08
CA GLU A 14 15.46 13.09 9.96
C GLU A 14 13.93 13.04 9.92
N PHE A 15 13.35 12.55 8.81
CA PHE A 15 11.91 12.47 8.60
C PHE A 15 11.37 11.05 8.80
N GLY A 16 10.05 10.99 8.77
CA GLY A 16 9.34 9.74 8.96
C GLY A 16 9.33 9.26 10.42
N THR A 17 8.56 8.22 10.64
CA THR A 17 8.39 7.56 11.94
C THR A 17 8.92 6.14 11.83
N ASP A 18 9.37 5.57 12.93
CA ASP A 18 9.78 4.17 12.99
C ASP A 18 8.66 3.26 12.47
N ALA A 19 9.00 2.32 11.59
CA ALA A 19 7.99 1.43 11.03
C ALA A 19 7.37 0.51 12.08
N ASP A 20 8.08 0.23 13.18
CA ASP A 20 7.61 -0.61 14.27
C ASP A 20 6.51 0.08 15.11
N ASP A 21 6.35 1.41 14.96
CA ASP A 21 5.23 2.14 15.58
C ASP A 21 3.89 1.90 14.88
N PHE A 22 3.88 1.13 13.79
CA PHE A 22 2.69 0.91 12.98
C PHE A 22 2.40 -0.57 12.72
N LYS A 23 1.11 -0.92 12.76
CA LYS A 23 0.59 -2.15 12.16
C LYS A 23 0.19 -1.86 10.72
N VAL A 24 0.74 -2.59 9.77
CA VAL A 24 0.36 -2.49 8.35
C VAL A 24 -0.90 -3.30 8.10
N LEU A 25 -1.90 -2.69 7.48
CA LEU A 25 -3.18 -3.30 7.15
C LEU A 25 -3.27 -3.70 5.68
N ALA A 26 -2.74 -2.83 4.81
CA ALA A 26 -2.70 -3.07 3.37
C ALA A 26 -1.49 -2.39 2.75
N THR A 27 -0.98 -2.95 1.64
CA THR A 27 0.17 -2.41 0.91
C THR A 27 -0.17 -2.34 -0.57
N TYR A 28 0.02 -1.15 -1.14
CA TYR A 28 -0.25 -0.85 -2.54
C TYR A 28 1.06 -0.44 -3.23
N PRO A 29 1.61 -1.27 -4.12
CA PRO A 29 2.80 -0.91 -4.88
C PRO A 29 2.54 0.32 -5.75
N ILE A 30 3.49 1.25 -5.78
CA ILE A 30 3.47 2.39 -6.67
C ILE A 30 4.30 2.04 -7.89
N ALA A 31 3.66 1.91 -9.06
CA ALA A 31 4.37 1.66 -10.30
C ALA A 31 5.42 2.76 -10.53
N TRP A 32 6.60 2.37 -10.98
CA TRP A 32 7.75 3.28 -11.14
C TRP A 32 7.48 4.43 -12.11
N ASP A 33 6.57 4.23 -13.06
CA ASP A 33 6.15 5.20 -14.08
C ASP A 33 4.89 5.99 -13.69
N THR A 34 4.32 5.74 -12.52
CA THR A 34 3.14 6.47 -12.04
C THR A 34 3.52 7.94 -11.77
N PRO A 35 2.84 8.92 -12.39
CA PRO A 35 3.03 10.32 -12.07
C PRO A 35 2.78 10.63 -10.59
N SER A 36 3.51 11.59 -10.04
CA SER A 36 3.39 11.94 -8.61
C SER A 36 1.97 12.42 -8.26
N GLU A 37 1.31 13.14 -9.16
CA GLU A 37 -0.08 13.57 -8.97
C GLU A 37 -1.05 12.39 -8.87
N GLU A 38 -0.83 11.34 -9.68
CA GLU A 38 -1.66 10.13 -9.64
C GLU A 38 -1.46 9.35 -8.32
N VAL A 39 -0.24 9.32 -7.79
CA VAL A 39 0.02 8.73 -6.47
C VAL A 39 -0.83 9.43 -5.41
N PHE A 40 -0.94 10.75 -5.47
CA PHE A 40 -1.71 11.52 -4.50
C PHE A 40 -3.22 11.37 -4.69
N THR A 41 -3.69 11.28 -5.93
CA THR A 41 -5.11 10.98 -6.21
C THR A 41 -5.52 9.62 -5.63
N LYS A 42 -4.68 8.60 -5.79
CA LYS A 42 -4.91 7.28 -5.18
C LYS A 42 -4.88 7.34 -3.64
N HIS A 43 -4.00 8.15 -3.07
CA HIS A 43 -3.96 8.41 -1.63
C HIS A 43 -5.28 8.99 -1.14
N ASP A 44 -5.76 10.06 -1.78
CA ASP A 44 -7.00 10.73 -1.37
C ASP A 44 -8.21 9.80 -1.50
N HIS A 45 -8.25 8.98 -2.55
CA HIS A 45 -9.29 7.98 -2.74
C HIS A 45 -9.25 6.91 -1.63
N LEU A 46 -8.08 6.36 -1.32
CA LEU A 46 -7.92 5.37 -0.27
C LEU A 46 -8.34 5.93 1.10
N PHE A 47 -7.99 7.17 1.40
CA PHE A 47 -8.38 7.83 2.64
C PHE A 47 -9.90 8.03 2.73
N ALA A 48 -10.54 8.45 1.63
CA ALA A 48 -12.00 8.56 1.56
C ALA A 48 -12.68 7.19 1.73
N THR A 49 -12.16 6.15 1.07
CA THR A 49 -12.67 4.78 1.17
C THR A 49 -12.63 4.27 2.62
N ILE A 50 -11.55 4.52 3.35
CA ILE A 50 -11.46 4.16 4.77
C ILE A 50 -12.49 4.90 5.61
N GLY A 51 -12.69 6.19 5.35
CA GLY A 51 -13.73 6.98 5.99
C GLY A 51 -15.13 6.41 5.72
N GLU A 52 -15.44 6.07 4.48
CA GLU A 52 -16.69 5.44 4.07
C GLU A 52 -16.89 4.06 4.71
N ILE A 53 -15.86 3.23 4.75
CA ILE A 53 -15.90 1.92 5.41
C ILE A 53 -16.30 2.07 6.88
N LYS A 54 -15.74 3.05 7.59
CA LYS A 54 -16.03 3.27 9.00
C LYS A 54 -17.41 3.89 9.28
N LEU A 55 -17.83 4.81 8.40
CA LEU A 55 -19.10 5.51 8.53
C LEU A 55 -20.29 4.74 7.92
N GLY A 56 -20.03 3.80 7.00
CA GLY A 56 -21.02 3.23 6.12
C GLY A 56 -21.22 1.72 6.19
N LEU A 57 -20.39 0.96 6.90
CA LEU A 57 -20.66 -0.47 7.08
C LEU A 57 -21.88 -0.65 7.98
N LYS A 58 -22.99 -1.03 7.36
CA LYS A 58 -24.20 -1.43 8.07
C LYS A 58 -23.91 -2.69 8.89
N ASP A 59 -24.63 -2.92 9.97
CA ASP A 59 -24.46 -4.13 10.77
C ASP A 59 -24.64 -5.41 9.95
N ILE A 60 -25.53 -5.38 8.94
CA ILE A 60 -25.68 -6.47 7.98
C ILE A 60 -24.40 -6.74 7.19
N ASP A 61 -23.68 -5.70 6.76
CA ASP A 61 -22.43 -5.84 5.99
C ASP A 61 -21.30 -6.43 6.85
N LYS A 62 -21.22 -6.04 8.12
CA LYS A 62 -20.27 -6.61 9.10
C LYS A 62 -20.55 -8.08 9.36
N ASN A 63 -21.83 -8.44 9.52
CA ASN A 63 -22.24 -9.82 9.74
C ASN A 63 -21.96 -10.70 8.51
N VAL A 64 -22.28 -10.21 7.31
CA VAL A 64 -21.97 -10.89 6.05
C VAL A 64 -20.47 -11.09 5.91
N LEU A 65 -19.65 -10.07 6.15
CA LEU A 65 -18.20 -10.13 6.08
C LEU A 65 -17.63 -11.17 7.06
N SER A 66 -18.12 -11.22 8.30
CA SER A 66 -17.73 -12.19 9.31
C SER A 66 -18.08 -13.64 8.91
N LEU A 67 -19.20 -13.86 8.25
CA LEU A 67 -19.59 -15.20 7.78
C LEU A 67 -18.77 -15.64 6.56
N ILE A 68 -18.43 -14.72 5.65
CA ILE A 68 -17.49 -15.01 4.56
C ILE A 68 -16.11 -15.41 5.10
N GLN A 69 -15.62 -14.75 6.15
CA GLN A 69 -14.37 -15.12 6.82
C GLN A 69 -14.38 -16.56 7.33
N ARG A 70 -15.56 -17.08 7.71
CA ARG A 70 -15.74 -18.47 8.14
C ARG A 70 -15.90 -19.45 6.98
N GLY A 71 -15.88 -18.97 5.74
CA GLY A 71 -16.04 -19.79 4.54
C GLY A 71 -17.49 -20.10 4.17
N GLU A 72 -18.46 -19.36 4.73
CA GLU A 72 -19.87 -19.53 4.40
C GLU A 72 -20.21 -19.00 3.01
N ASP A 73 -21.03 -19.74 2.28
CA ASP A 73 -21.56 -19.31 0.99
C ASP A 73 -22.81 -18.40 1.14
N GLY A 74 -23.21 -17.75 0.04
CA GLY A 74 -24.32 -16.77 0.06
C GLY A 74 -25.66 -17.36 0.53
N VAL A 75 -25.91 -18.65 0.33
CA VAL A 75 -27.15 -19.32 0.79
C VAL A 75 -27.09 -19.58 2.29
N SER A 76 -25.93 -20.05 2.78
CA SER A 76 -25.68 -20.26 4.20
C SER A 76 -25.75 -18.95 4.97
N ILE A 77 -25.19 -17.87 4.43
CA ILE A 77 -25.25 -16.51 5.00
C ILE A 77 -26.72 -16.04 5.11
N SER A 78 -27.50 -16.20 4.02
CA SER A 78 -28.94 -15.84 4.00
C SER A 78 -29.70 -16.55 5.12
N LYS A 79 -29.45 -17.85 5.33
CA LYS A 79 -30.07 -18.64 6.40
C LYS A 79 -29.61 -18.21 7.78
N ALA A 80 -28.31 -18.01 7.95
CA ALA A 80 -27.71 -17.67 9.24
C ALA A 80 -28.17 -16.27 9.75
N LEU A 81 -28.39 -15.34 8.84
CA LEU A 81 -28.83 -13.98 9.17
C LEU A 81 -30.34 -13.78 9.06
N GLU A 82 -31.09 -14.80 8.63
CA GLU A 82 -32.52 -14.74 8.39
C GLU A 82 -32.97 -13.60 7.44
N ILE A 83 -32.13 -13.35 6.40
CA ILE A 83 -32.36 -12.33 5.37
C ILE A 83 -32.47 -12.98 3.99
N SER A 84 -33.03 -12.25 3.03
CA SER A 84 -33.12 -12.74 1.66
C SER A 84 -31.77 -12.87 0.98
N VAL A 85 -31.64 -13.80 0.03
CA VAL A 85 -30.44 -13.94 -0.81
C VAL A 85 -30.14 -12.64 -1.57
N GLU A 86 -31.20 -11.88 -1.92
CA GLU A 86 -31.03 -10.57 -2.58
C GLU A 86 -30.37 -9.53 -1.65
N GLU A 87 -30.69 -9.52 -0.37
CA GLU A 87 -30.04 -8.65 0.60
C GLU A 87 -28.58 -9.04 0.83
N VAL A 88 -28.27 -10.33 0.86
CA VAL A 88 -26.89 -10.83 0.88
C VAL A 88 -26.14 -10.34 -0.36
N ALA A 89 -26.75 -10.46 -1.56
CA ALA A 89 -26.12 -10.01 -2.80
C ALA A 89 -25.86 -8.48 -2.80
N LYS A 90 -26.78 -7.68 -2.31
CA LYS A 90 -26.59 -6.23 -2.13
C LYS A 90 -25.46 -5.90 -1.14
N SER A 91 -25.35 -6.65 -0.06
CA SER A 91 -24.26 -6.50 0.89
C SER A 91 -22.91 -6.87 0.24
N LEU A 92 -22.84 -8.02 -0.43
CA LEU A 92 -21.65 -8.47 -1.15
C LEU A 92 -21.20 -7.45 -2.21
N GLN A 93 -22.13 -6.84 -2.93
CA GLN A 93 -21.83 -5.79 -3.90
C GLN A 93 -21.19 -4.58 -3.22
N ARG A 94 -21.73 -4.11 -2.08
CA ARG A 94 -21.12 -3.00 -1.31
C ARG A 94 -19.73 -3.37 -0.81
N LEU A 95 -19.58 -4.54 -0.22
CA LEU A 95 -18.28 -5.04 0.29
C LEU A 95 -17.25 -5.21 -0.82
N SER A 96 -17.67 -5.60 -2.02
CA SER A 96 -16.79 -5.72 -3.18
C SER A 96 -16.35 -4.35 -3.72
N VAL A 97 -17.25 -3.36 -3.75
CA VAL A 97 -16.89 -1.97 -4.11
C VAL A 97 -15.89 -1.37 -3.15
N LEU A 98 -15.97 -1.74 -1.87
CA LEU A 98 -15.03 -1.33 -0.82
C LEU A 98 -13.76 -2.19 -0.77
N GLU A 99 -13.57 -3.12 -1.72
CA GLU A 99 -12.43 -4.04 -1.80
C GLU A 99 -12.26 -4.95 -0.56
N LEU A 100 -13.32 -5.13 0.23
CA LEU A 100 -13.28 -5.98 1.42
C LEU A 100 -13.49 -7.46 1.10
N VAL A 101 -14.15 -7.75 -0.01
CA VAL A 101 -14.45 -9.08 -0.53
C VAL A 101 -14.14 -9.15 -2.02
N SER A 102 -13.52 -10.23 -2.46
CA SER A 102 -13.27 -10.55 -3.87
C SER A 102 -13.65 -11.99 -4.14
N LYS A 103 -14.54 -12.24 -5.11
CA LYS A 103 -14.98 -13.60 -5.51
C LYS A 103 -15.46 -14.47 -4.36
N MET A 104 -16.20 -13.91 -3.40
CA MET A 104 -16.65 -14.59 -2.17
C MET A 104 -15.53 -14.96 -1.19
N GLU A 105 -14.35 -14.41 -1.37
CA GLU A 105 -13.23 -14.52 -0.43
C GLU A 105 -12.98 -13.18 0.24
N ILE A 106 -12.69 -13.20 1.53
CA ILE A 106 -12.32 -11.99 2.26
C ILE A 106 -10.93 -11.54 1.80
N THR A 107 -10.77 -10.26 1.53
CA THR A 107 -9.47 -9.67 1.23
C THR A 107 -8.65 -9.48 2.51
N GLU A 108 -7.35 -9.22 2.37
CA GLU A 108 -6.48 -8.86 3.50
C GLU A 108 -7.03 -7.62 4.25
N LEU A 109 -7.50 -6.63 3.51
CA LEU A 109 -8.15 -5.45 4.08
C LEU A 109 -9.43 -5.82 4.85
N GLY A 110 -10.27 -6.70 4.29
CA GLY A 110 -11.49 -7.17 4.93
C GLY A 110 -11.21 -7.92 6.23
N THR A 111 -10.22 -8.81 6.24
CA THR A 111 -9.80 -9.56 7.44
C THR A 111 -9.35 -8.61 8.54
N THR A 112 -8.51 -7.65 8.20
CA THR A 112 -7.98 -6.69 9.16
C THR A 112 -9.06 -5.80 9.76
N LEU A 113 -10.04 -5.38 8.95
CA LEU A 113 -11.15 -4.56 9.45
C LEU A 113 -12.07 -5.32 10.42
N ILE A 114 -12.22 -6.63 10.26
CA ILE A 114 -12.97 -7.46 11.24
C ILE A 114 -12.21 -7.53 12.56
N GLU A 115 -10.91 -7.74 12.52
CA GLU A 115 -10.07 -7.86 13.70
C GLU A 115 -9.93 -6.54 14.47
N GLU A 116 -10.03 -5.40 13.77
CA GLU A 116 -9.76 -4.06 14.29
C GLU A 116 -11.03 -3.21 14.42
N VAL A 117 -12.21 -3.83 14.59
CA VAL A 117 -13.53 -3.14 14.63
C VAL A 117 -13.57 -1.96 15.61
N ASP A 118 -12.82 -2.01 16.68
CA ASP A 118 -12.81 -0.99 17.75
C ASP A 118 -11.70 0.05 17.61
N VAL A 119 -10.97 0.08 16.49
CA VAL A 119 -9.90 1.09 16.30
C VAL A 119 -10.51 2.45 15.94
N PRO A 120 -10.24 3.51 16.71
CA PRO A 120 -10.69 4.86 16.38
C PRO A 120 -10.20 5.30 15.00
N ALA A 121 -11.05 6.03 14.26
CA ALA A 121 -10.79 6.45 12.89
C ALA A 121 -9.49 7.26 12.75
N GLU A 122 -9.18 8.09 13.72
CA GLU A 122 -8.00 8.95 13.79
C GLU A 122 -6.67 8.18 13.88
N ARG A 123 -6.70 6.88 14.19
CA ARG A 123 -5.51 6.04 14.25
C ARG A 123 -5.12 5.43 12.90
N PHE A 124 -5.99 5.52 11.89
CA PHE A 124 -5.67 5.06 10.55
C PHE A 124 -4.89 6.15 9.82
N GLU A 125 -3.76 5.79 9.29
CA GLU A 125 -2.88 6.69 8.55
C GLU A 125 -2.50 6.05 7.21
N ILE A 126 -2.19 6.90 6.24
CA ILE A 126 -1.56 6.47 5.00
C ILE A 126 -0.10 6.85 5.07
N ALA A 127 0.74 5.86 4.98
CA ALA A 127 2.18 6.01 5.03
C ALA A 127 2.83 5.50 3.74
N TYR A 128 4.03 5.95 3.49
CA TYR A 128 4.87 5.53 2.40
C TYR A 128 6.14 4.92 2.95
N THR A 129 6.56 3.80 2.37
CA THR A 129 7.83 3.18 2.73
C THR A 129 8.57 2.73 1.48
N TYR A 130 9.88 2.68 1.58
CA TYR A 130 10.76 2.21 0.52
C TYR A 130 11.18 0.77 0.83
N ARG A 131 10.94 -0.15 -0.10
CA ARG A 131 11.20 -1.57 0.14
C ARG A 131 11.80 -2.28 -1.08
N GLU A 132 12.25 -3.50 -0.89
CA GLU A 132 12.55 -4.40 -1.99
C GLU A 132 11.24 -4.87 -2.65
N VAL A 133 11.25 -4.96 -4.00
CA VAL A 133 10.14 -5.53 -4.76
C VAL A 133 10.10 -7.04 -4.52
N PRO A 134 9.00 -7.60 -4.02
CA PRO A 134 8.89 -9.03 -3.77
C PRO A 134 9.12 -9.85 -5.04
N GLY A 135 9.83 -10.97 -4.91
CA GLY A 135 10.04 -11.93 -6.01
C GLY A 135 11.09 -11.52 -7.06
N ILE A 136 11.70 -10.36 -6.96
CA ILE A 136 12.83 -9.99 -7.82
C ILE A 136 14.14 -10.54 -7.20
N PRO A 137 14.83 -11.45 -7.90
CA PRO A 137 16.07 -12.01 -7.37
C PRO A 137 17.15 -10.90 -7.21
N PRO A 138 18.09 -11.07 -6.26
CA PRO A 138 19.18 -10.14 -6.08
C PRO A 138 19.95 -9.97 -7.38
N VAL A 139 20.14 -8.74 -7.82
CA VAL A 139 20.96 -8.42 -8.99
C VAL A 139 22.42 -8.65 -8.61
N LYS A 140 23.23 -9.06 -9.57
CA LYS A 140 24.68 -9.29 -9.34
C LYS A 140 25.44 -8.02 -8.93
N THR A 141 24.83 -6.85 -9.11
CA THR A 141 25.42 -5.57 -8.74
C THR A 141 24.94 -5.14 -7.36
N LYS A 142 25.84 -4.55 -6.57
CA LYS A 142 25.52 -3.96 -5.27
C LYS A 142 24.39 -2.92 -5.42
N SER A 143 23.43 -2.94 -4.50
CA SER A 143 22.42 -1.88 -4.41
C SER A 143 23.08 -0.52 -4.19
N ARG A 144 22.41 0.55 -4.61
CA ARG A 144 22.90 1.91 -4.35
C ARG A 144 22.84 2.18 -2.84
N ASP A 145 23.82 2.90 -2.32
CA ASP A 145 23.91 3.23 -0.89
C ASP A 145 22.60 3.89 -0.39
N PHE A 146 22.01 4.76 -1.21
CA PHE A 146 20.69 5.31 -0.95
C PHE A 146 19.63 4.24 -0.65
N CYS A 147 19.51 3.21 -1.50
CA CYS A 147 18.53 2.16 -1.32
C CYS A 147 18.78 1.35 -0.05
N GLU A 148 20.04 0.97 0.19
CA GLU A 148 20.43 0.20 1.37
C GLU A 148 20.14 0.98 2.66
N ARG A 149 20.47 2.26 2.70
CA ARG A 149 20.26 3.12 3.87
C ARG A 149 18.77 3.38 4.12
N LEU A 150 17.99 3.65 3.07
CA LEU A 150 16.55 3.90 3.22
C LEU A 150 15.81 2.67 3.75
N ILE A 151 16.19 1.47 3.27
CA ILE A 151 15.62 0.21 3.78
C ILE A 151 16.06 -0.04 5.22
N SER A 152 17.37 0.15 5.50
CA SER A 152 17.91 -0.06 6.86
C SER A 152 17.34 0.92 7.89
N ALA A 153 16.97 2.13 7.46
CA ALA A 153 16.35 3.12 8.35
C ALA A 153 14.96 2.68 8.83
N ASN A 154 14.32 1.72 8.13
CA ASN A 154 13.02 1.15 8.51
C ASN A 154 11.98 2.22 8.87
N ARG A 155 11.78 3.21 7.99
CA ARG A 155 10.89 4.34 8.26
C ARG A 155 9.65 4.35 7.40
N LYS A 156 8.59 4.89 7.97
CA LYS A 156 7.37 5.27 7.27
C LYS A 156 7.27 6.78 7.19
N TYR A 157 6.95 7.27 6.02
CA TYR A 157 6.89 8.69 5.69
C TYR A 157 5.44 9.08 5.40
N THR A 158 5.08 10.30 5.80
CA THR A 158 3.87 10.94 5.30
C THR A 158 4.11 11.53 3.91
N ARG A 159 3.02 11.95 3.24
CA ARG A 159 3.12 12.72 1.99
C ARG A 159 3.92 14.01 2.19
N GLU A 160 3.68 14.69 3.29
CA GLU A 160 4.33 15.93 3.68
C GLU A 160 5.82 15.73 3.91
N ASP A 161 6.21 14.62 4.55
CA ASP A 161 7.62 14.27 4.71
C ASP A 161 8.32 14.16 3.37
N ILE A 162 7.77 13.38 2.43
CA ILE A 162 8.37 13.17 1.11
C ILE A 162 8.43 14.46 0.31
N ASN A 163 7.41 15.32 0.38
CA ASN A 163 7.42 16.63 -0.27
C ASN A 163 8.49 17.54 0.34
N THR A 164 8.63 17.54 1.65
CA THR A 164 9.65 18.31 2.35
C THR A 164 11.06 17.82 2.03
N ILE A 165 11.27 16.50 2.03
CA ILE A 165 12.53 15.89 1.62
C ILE A 165 12.84 16.29 0.18
N SER A 166 11.88 16.14 -0.75
CA SER A 166 12.05 16.51 -2.16
C SER A 166 12.50 17.96 -2.32
N SER A 167 11.90 18.86 -1.55
CA SER A 167 12.24 20.28 -1.56
C SER A 167 13.66 20.53 -1.01
N ARG A 168 14.05 19.85 0.07
CA ARG A 168 15.37 20.02 0.69
C ARG A 168 16.51 19.48 -0.17
N VAL A 169 16.30 18.34 -0.82
CA VAL A 169 17.30 17.73 -1.72
C VAL A 169 17.24 18.30 -3.13
N ASN A 170 16.30 19.21 -3.39
CA ASN A 170 16.02 19.81 -4.70
C ASN A 170 15.86 18.77 -5.82
N ARG A 171 15.15 17.69 -5.52
CA ARG A 171 14.88 16.57 -6.43
C ARG A 171 13.53 15.94 -6.12
N ASP A 172 12.81 15.51 -7.14
CA ASP A 172 11.59 14.73 -6.95
C ASP A 172 11.92 13.31 -6.45
N VAL A 173 11.74 13.09 -5.15
CA VAL A 173 12.04 11.82 -4.49
C VAL A 173 11.20 10.66 -5.03
N TRP A 174 9.99 10.92 -5.53
CA TRP A 174 9.14 9.91 -6.14
C TRP A 174 9.75 9.29 -7.40
N LYS A 175 10.66 9.96 -8.09
CA LYS A 175 11.39 9.45 -9.26
C LYS A 175 12.42 8.38 -8.92
N TYR A 176 12.75 8.22 -7.64
CA TYR A 176 13.68 7.16 -7.17
C TYR A 176 12.97 5.86 -6.83
N ARG A 177 11.84 5.61 -7.48
CA ARG A 177 11.14 4.32 -7.47
C ARG A 177 11.89 3.30 -8.31
N GLY A 178 11.59 2.01 -8.11
CA GLY A 178 12.08 0.93 -8.97
C GLY A 178 11.81 1.22 -10.46
N GLY A 179 12.71 0.80 -11.28
CA GLY A 179 12.65 1.02 -12.72
C GLY A 179 13.24 -0.14 -13.52
N TRP A 180 13.07 -0.06 -14.82
CA TRP A 180 13.58 -1.03 -15.76
C TRP A 180 14.66 -0.41 -16.63
N TYR A 181 15.78 -1.11 -16.80
CA TYR A 181 16.76 -0.76 -17.81
C TYR A 181 16.32 -1.34 -19.16
N SER A 182 16.21 -0.49 -20.16
CA SER A 182 16.00 -0.90 -21.55
C SER A 182 17.35 -0.96 -22.25
N PHE A 183 17.64 -2.07 -22.88
CA PHE A 183 18.89 -2.22 -23.64
C PHE A 183 18.89 -1.29 -24.85
N PRO A 184 20.03 -0.69 -25.23
CA PRO A 184 20.17 0.04 -26.49
C PRO A 184 19.78 -0.83 -27.69
N GLN A 185 19.39 -0.20 -28.81
CA GLN A 185 18.93 -0.92 -30.00
C GLN A 185 19.99 -1.82 -30.65
N ASP A 186 21.25 -1.51 -30.46
CA ASP A 186 22.41 -2.28 -30.93
C ASP A 186 22.81 -3.42 -29.98
N ASP A 187 22.21 -3.51 -28.81
CA ASP A 187 22.45 -4.62 -27.87
C ASP A 187 21.66 -5.87 -28.30
N PRO A 188 22.29 -7.06 -28.37
CA PRO A 188 21.59 -8.29 -28.75
C PRO A 188 20.42 -8.67 -27.84
N ARG A 189 20.32 -8.06 -26.67
CA ARG A 189 19.20 -8.26 -25.74
C ARG A 189 18.01 -7.35 -26.01
N TYR A 190 18.12 -6.37 -26.92
CA TYR A 190 17.00 -5.53 -27.32
C TYR A 190 15.91 -6.39 -28.00
N PRO A 191 14.62 -6.20 -27.74
CA PRO A 191 13.96 -5.17 -26.90
C PRO A 191 13.76 -5.59 -25.41
N ALA A 192 14.49 -6.56 -24.91
CA ALA A 192 14.33 -7.01 -23.54
C ALA A 192 14.55 -5.87 -22.52
N ARG A 193 13.89 -6.00 -21.39
CA ARG A 193 14.07 -5.10 -20.24
C ARG A 193 14.56 -5.90 -19.06
N THR A 194 15.40 -5.29 -18.26
CA THR A 194 15.85 -5.88 -17.00
C THR A 194 15.62 -4.89 -15.86
N PRO A 195 15.17 -5.36 -14.68
CA PRO A 195 15.07 -4.47 -13.53
C PRO A 195 16.48 -3.97 -13.18
N TRP A 196 16.63 -2.64 -13.14
CA TRP A 196 17.90 -2.03 -12.75
C TRP A 196 17.90 -1.56 -11.29
N CYS A 197 16.68 -1.43 -10.72
CA CYS A 197 16.44 -1.17 -9.31
C CYS A 197 15.36 -2.12 -8.83
N ARG A 198 15.69 -2.93 -7.83
CA ARG A 198 14.75 -3.87 -7.22
C ARG A 198 13.97 -3.27 -6.04
N HIS A 199 13.99 -1.96 -5.92
CA HIS A 199 13.35 -1.24 -4.82
C HIS A 199 12.23 -0.37 -5.36
N GLU A 200 11.22 -0.19 -4.54
CA GLU A 200 10.03 0.59 -4.88
C GLU A 200 9.51 1.37 -3.68
N TRP A 201 8.83 2.46 -3.96
CA TRP A 201 7.93 3.08 -3.00
C TRP A 201 6.62 2.31 -2.96
N VAL A 202 6.09 2.12 -1.77
CA VAL A 202 4.75 1.57 -1.56
C VAL A 202 3.93 2.51 -0.70
N GLN A 203 2.65 2.59 -1.02
CA GLN A 203 1.65 3.23 -0.18
C GLN A 203 1.07 2.17 0.74
N GLN A 204 0.95 2.48 2.02
CA GLN A 204 0.43 1.57 3.02
C GLN A 204 -0.69 2.22 3.83
N LEU A 205 -1.75 1.47 4.04
CA LEU A 205 -2.71 1.75 5.09
C LEU A 205 -2.15 1.18 6.39
N VAL A 206 -2.04 2.00 7.41
CA VAL A 206 -1.44 1.61 8.69
C VAL A 206 -2.29 2.07 9.87
N ILE A 207 -2.15 1.40 10.99
CA ILE A 207 -2.65 1.85 12.29
C ILE A 207 -1.45 2.15 13.18
N ARG A 208 -1.42 3.34 13.78
CA ARG A 208 -0.42 3.67 14.78
C ARG A 208 -0.65 2.82 16.03
N GLN A 209 0.37 2.08 16.43
CA GLN A 209 0.39 1.34 17.69
C GLN A 209 0.64 2.34 18.84
N ARG A 210 0.07 2.05 20.00
CA ARG A 210 0.24 2.91 21.18
C ARG A 210 1.54 2.60 21.89
#